data_dfc851312293f5182dc3d01459ad77bb
#
_entry.id   dfc851312293f5182dc3d01459ad77bb
#
_cell.length_a   1.000
_cell.length_b   1.000
_cell.length_c   1.000
_cell.angle_alpha   90.00
_cell.angle_beta   90.00
_cell.angle_gamma   90.00
#
_symmetry.space_group_name_H-M   'P 1'
#
loop_
_entity.id
_entity.type
_entity.pdbx_description
1 polymer ?
#
loop_
_entity_poly.entity_id
_entity_poly.type
_entity_poly.pdbx_seq_one_letter_code
_entity_poly.pdbx_strand_id
1 'polypeptide(L)'
;MVLALRLKPVLRAALAAMALAALTGCSIFEGKDDATNNANKDAEAYRERSVEQIYADGWRAINEGAWEVCAAQFNEVDRQHPYSVWARRAMLISAFCAYQANAYTSAIATADQYISLHPGSPEVAYAFYIKAISLYEQIVDIGRDQSNTEGALVALQDVVQRFPDTEYARDATLKIDLTNDHLAGKEMAVGRYYLKRGDYIGAINRFRTVVDQYQTTPQIAEALERICEAYYSLGLDSEAQTAAAVLGRNYPGSGWYKNAYNILKGRNLRPVEDNRSWISQAFRRVF
;
A
#
# COMPACT_ATOMS: atom_id res chain seq x y z
N MET A 1 21.07 57.66 -40.04
CA MET A 1 20.68 57.35 -41.45
C MET A 1 19.40 56.52 -41.34
N VAL A 2 18.23 57.21 -41.45
CA VAL A 2 16.89 56.63 -41.18
C VAL A 2 16.30 56.19 -42.49
N LEU A 3 16.13 54.85 -42.65
CA LEU A 3 15.54 54.24 -43.84
C LEU A 3 14.01 54.33 -43.74
N ALA A 4 13.42 55.30 -44.37
CA ALA A 4 11.97 55.44 -44.46
C ALA A 4 11.39 54.45 -45.49
N LEU A 5 10.84 53.34 -45.05
CA LEU A 5 10.09 52.39 -45.92
C LEU A 5 8.80 53.08 -46.38
N ARG A 6 8.73 53.48 -47.65
CA ARG A 6 7.49 53.95 -48.30
C ARG A 6 6.60 52.77 -48.63
N LEU A 7 5.68 52.42 -47.71
CA LEU A 7 4.62 51.44 -47.99
C LEU A 7 3.63 52.02 -48.99
N LYS A 8 3.28 51.22 -50.02
CA LYS A 8 2.32 51.56 -51.11
C LYS A 8 0.95 51.81 -50.51
N PRO A 9 0.15 52.75 -51.07
CA PRO A 9 -1.14 53.21 -50.53
C PRO A 9 -2.14 52.07 -50.34
N VAL A 10 -2.08 50.98 -51.13
CA VAL A 10 -2.97 49.82 -51.02
C VAL A 10 -2.72 49.03 -49.70
N LEU A 11 -1.49 49.00 -49.23
CA LEU A 11 -1.14 48.31 -47.97
C LEU A 11 -1.60 49.08 -46.70
N ARG A 12 -1.69 50.44 -46.80
CA ARG A 12 -2.24 51.30 -45.78
C ARG A 12 -3.75 51.17 -45.63
N ALA A 13 -4.47 50.99 -46.73
CA ALA A 13 -5.92 50.74 -46.75
C ALA A 13 -6.29 49.36 -46.16
N ALA A 14 -5.48 48.34 -46.42
CA ALA A 14 -5.69 47.01 -45.88
C ALA A 14 -5.45 46.95 -44.34
N LEU A 15 -4.42 47.67 -43.82
CA LEU A 15 -4.14 47.78 -42.37
C LEU A 15 -5.21 48.60 -41.64
N ALA A 16 -5.78 49.63 -42.25
CA ALA A 16 -6.88 50.41 -41.69
C ALA A 16 -8.21 49.63 -41.63
N ALA A 17 -8.50 48.79 -42.65
CA ALA A 17 -9.68 47.93 -42.64
C ALA A 17 -9.56 46.81 -41.58
N MET A 18 -8.37 46.26 -41.33
CA MET A 18 -8.14 45.24 -40.29
C MET A 18 -8.27 45.83 -38.88
N ALA A 19 -7.89 47.11 -38.66
CA ALA A 19 -8.01 47.79 -37.38
C ALA A 19 -9.50 48.14 -37.07
N LEU A 20 -10.33 48.42 -38.05
CA LEU A 20 -11.79 48.64 -37.87
C LEU A 20 -12.54 47.35 -37.59
N ALA A 21 -12.12 46.21 -38.16
CA ALA A 21 -12.75 44.92 -37.90
C ALA A 21 -12.49 44.41 -36.45
N ALA A 22 -11.40 44.86 -35.80
CA ALA A 22 -11.08 44.50 -34.42
C ALA A 22 -11.95 45.26 -33.38
N LEU A 23 -12.62 46.34 -33.75
CA LEU A 23 -13.46 47.14 -32.85
C LEU A 23 -14.97 46.71 -32.87
N THR A 24 -15.38 45.86 -33.81
CA THR A 24 -16.76 45.35 -33.85
C THR A 24 -16.91 43.93 -33.33
N GLY A 25 -15.84 43.31 -32.86
CA GLY A 25 -15.80 41.91 -32.39
C GLY A 25 -16.22 41.70 -30.93
N CYS A 26 -16.57 42.75 -30.17
CA CYS A 26 -16.87 42.62 -28.73
C CYS A 26 -18.36 42.48 -28.39
N SER A 27 -19.30 42.23 -29.35
CA SER A 27 -20.71 42.13 -29.04
C SER A 27 -21.41 40.84 -29.54
N ILE A 28 -20.66 39.80 -29.94
CA ILE A 28 -21.26 38.53 -30.39
C ILE A 28 -20.86 37.35 -29.46
N PHE A 29 -20.48 37.63 -28.21
CA PHE A 29 -20.35 36.60 -27.19
C PHE A 29 -21.25 36.94 -26.01
N GLU A 30 -22.53 37.12 -26.32
CA GLU A 30 -23.61 37.01 -25.34
C GLU A 30 -23.94 35.52 -25.17
N GLY A 31 -23.04 34.79 -24.55
CA GLY A 31 -23.30 33.53 -23.89
C GLY A 31 -24.09 33.82 -22.61
N LYS A 32 -25.27 34.33 -22.76
CA LYS A 32 -26.34 34.28 -21.79
C LYS A 32 -26.82 32.84 -21.83
N ASP A 33 -26.43 32.07 -20.81
CA ASP A 33 -27.20 30.97 -20.21
C ASP A 33 -26.35 29.96 -19.47
N ASP A 34 -25.03 29.86 -19.76
CA ASP A 34 -24.18 28.87 -19.06
C ASP A 34 -23.71 29.32 -17.67
N ALA A 35 -23.51 30.62 -17.43
CA ALA A 35 -23.08 31.13 -16.12
C ALA A 35 -24.19 31.06 -15.06
N THR A 36 -25.47 31.31 -15.48
CA THR A 36 -26.64 31.17 -14.60
C THR A 36 -27.00 29.71 -14.32
N ASN A 37 -26.78 28.81 -15.27
CA ASN A 37 -26.97 27.37 -15.07
C ASN A 37 -25.87 26.76 -14.21
N ASN A 38 -24.62 27.21 -14.30
CA ASN A 38 -23.55 26.78 -13.42
C ASN A 38 -23.74 27.37 -12.02
N ALA A 39 -24.05 28.66 -11.88
CA ALA A 39 -24.36 29.26 -10.58
C ALA A 39 -25.55 28.61 -9.88
N ASN A 40 -26.59 28.19 -10.65
CA ASN A 40 -27.72 27.46 -10.09
C ASN A 40 -27.34 26.00 -9.70
N LYS A 41 -26.50 25.33 -10.48
CA LYS A 41 -25.99 24.00 -10.11
C LYS A 41 -25.08 24.07 -8.87
N ASP A 42 -24.23 25.09 -8.78
CA ASP A 42 -23.39 25.34 -7.60
C ASP A 42 -24.25 25.76 -6.40
N ALA A 43 -25.34 26.52 -6.59
CA ALA A 43 -26.30 26.88 -5.56
C ALA A 43 -27.17 25.67 -5.10
N GLU A 44 -27.49 24.75 -5.99
CA GLU A 44 -28.12 23.47 -5.62
C GLU A 44 -27.15 22.55 -4.85
N ALA A 45 -25.87 22.55 -5.19
CA ALA A 45 -24.82 21.83 -4.46
C ALA A 45 -24.62 22.38 -3.04
N TYR A 46 -24.94 23.66 -2.83
CA TYR A 46 -24.85 24.34 -1.52
C TYR A 46 -26.17 24.35 -0.73
N ARG A 47 -27.20 23.66 -1.19
CA ARG A 47 -28.45 23.57 -0.45
C ARG A 47 -28.25 22.73 0.80
N GLU A 48 -28.35 23.36 1.96
CA GLU A 48 -28.30 22.66 3.25
C GLU A 48 -29.47 21.65 3.31
N ARG A 49 -29.10 20.37 3.48
CA ARG A 49 -30.04 19.27 3.66
C ARG A 49 -30.06 18.85 5.11
N SER A 50 -31.20 18.36 5.60
CA SER A 50 -31.21 17.83 6.95
C SER A 50 -30.30 16.60 7.07
N VAL A 51 -29.70 16.41 8.24
CA VAL A 51 -28.77 15.29 8.49
C VAL A 51 -29.46 13.93 8.24
N GLU A 52 -30.75 13.84 8.56
CA GLU A 52 -31.54 12.62 8.36
C GLU A 52 -31.71 12.29 6.87
N GLN A 53 -31.90 13.31 6.03
CA GLN A 53 -31.99 13.13 4.58
C GLN A 53 -30.65 12.64 4.00
N ILE A 54 -29.55 13.26 4.38
CA ILE A 54 -28.21 12.86 3.92
C ILE A 54 -27.91 11.41 4.37
N TYR A 55 -28.25 11.09 5.60
CA TYR A 55 -28.08 9.74 6.14
C TYR A 55 -28.94 8.71 5.39
N ALA A 56 -30.20 9.03 5.11
CA ALA A 56 -31.08 8.14 4.36
C ALA A 56 -30.58 7.90 2.94
N ASP A 57 -30.06 8.94 2.28
CA ASP A 57 -29.45 8.81 0.94
C ASP A 57 -28.18 7.97 0.97
N GLY A 58 -27.34 8.14 1.98
CA GLY A 58 -26.15 7.30 2.20
C GLY A 58 -26.50 5.82 2.41
N TRP A 59 -27.50 5.51 3.24
CA TRP A 59 -27.96 4.13 3.45
C TRP A 59 -28.58 3.53 2.20
N ARG A 60 -29.29 4.32 1.39
CA ARG A 60 -29.79 3.86 0.09
C ARG A 60 -28.63 3.46 -0.81
N ALA A 61 -27.60 4.30 -0.89
CA ALA A 61 -26.41 4.01 -1.69
C ALA A 61 -25.69 2.71 -1.24
N ILE A 62 -25.63 2.44 0.08
CA ILE A 62 -25.11 1.16 0.61
C ILE A 62 -25.94 -0.01 0.08
N ASN A 63 -27.27 0.06 0.18
CA ASN A 63 -28.17 -1.02 -0.24
C ASN A 63 -28.10 -1.27 -1.76
N GLU A 64 -27.79 -0.26 -2.53
CA GLU A 64 -27.61 -0.33 -3.99
C GLU A 64 -26.19 -0.73 -4.40
N GLY A 65 -25.24 -0.82 -3.47
CA GLY A 65 -23.84 -1.07 -3.74
C GLY A 65 -23.13 0.11 -4.42
N ALA A 66 -23.71 1.31 -4.35
CA ALA A 66 -23.18 2.53 -4.94
C ALA A 66 -22.15 3.18 -4.00
N TRP A 67 -20.99 2.52 -3.83
CA TRP A 67 -20.01 2.84 -2.80
C TRP A 67 -19.41 4.23 -2.89
N GLU A 68 -19.15 4.74 -4.09
CA GLU A 68 -18.66 6.10 -4.30
C GLU A 68 -19.69 7.15 -3.86
N VAL A 69 -20.97 6.91 -4.19
CA VAL A 69 -22.09 7.78 -3.77
C VAL A 69 -22.24 7.71 -2.26
N CYS A 70 -22.13 6.52 -1.67
CA CYS A 70 -22.16 6.32 -0.24
C CYS A 70 -21.09 7.17 0.47
N ALA A 71 -19.84 7.07 0.04
CA ALA A 71 -18.74 7.83 0.62
C ALA A 71 -19.00 9.34 0.53
N ALA A 72 -19.47 9.82 -0.62
CA ALA A 72 -19.80 11.22 -0.83
C ALA A 72 -20.93 11.70 0.09
N GLN A 73 -22.02 10.92 0.24
CA GLN A 73 -23.14 11.30 1.12
C GLN A 73 -22.72 11.39 2.57
N PHE A 74 -21.97 10.41 3.08
CA PHE A 74 -21.51 10.45 4.48
C PHE A 74 -20.43 11.51 4.74
N ASN A 75 -19.60 11.87 3.76
CA ASN A 75 -18.72 13.03 3.85
C ASN A 75 -19.50 14.34 3.90
N GLU A 76 -20.65 14.39 3.22
CA GLU A 76 -21.51 15.56 3.23
C GLU A 76 -22.12 15.82 4.62
N VAL A 77 -22.34 14.78 5.44
CA VAL A 77 -22.75 14.95 6.85
C VAL A 77 -21.69 15.73 7.63
N ASP A 78 -20.43 15.37 7.50
CA ASP A 78 -19.33 16.07 8.17
C ASP A 78 -19.21 17.51 7.68
N ARG A 79 -19.38 17.75 6.38
CA ARG A 79 -19.30 19.08 5.77
C ARG A 79 -20.44 20.02 6.18
N GLN A 80 -21.70 19.54 6.19
CA GLN A 80 -22.87 20.37 6.51
C GLN A 80 -23.19 20.42 8.02
N HIS A 81 -22.93 19.34 8.74
CA HIS A 81 -23.33 19.18 10.14
C HIS A 81 -22.18 18.61 11.01
N PRO A 82 -20.99 19.26 11.04
CA PRO A 82 -19.79 18.70 11.71
C PRO A 82 -19.96 18.50 13.21
N TYR A 83 -20.84 19.25 13.85
CA TYR A 83 -21.11 19.16 15.28
C TYR A 83 -22.31 18.28 15.64
N SER A 84 -22.91 17.62 14.65
CA SER A 84 -24.02 16.71 14.90
C SER A 84 -23.56 15.43 15.57
N VAL A 85 -24.45 14.78 16.33
CA VAL A 85 -24.20 13.47 16.90
C VAL A 85 -23.98 12.38 15.84
N TRP A 86 -24.37 12.67 14.60
CA TRP A 86 -24.24 11.79 13.45
C TRP A 86 -22.88 11.90 12.73
N ALA A 87 -22.20 13.06 12.83
CA ALA A 87 -20.99 13.35 12.08
C ALA A 87 -19.88 12.32 12.34
N ARG A 88 -19.63 12.00 13.61
CA ARG A 88 -18.62 11.01 13.98
C ARG A 88 -18.87 9.64 13.32
N ARG A 89 -20.09 9.15 13.37
CA ARG A 89 -20.44 7.86 12.76
C ARG A 89 -20.43 7.93 11.23
N ALA A 90 -20.87 9.05 10.67
CA ALA A 90 -20.83 9.30 9.22
C ALA A 90 -19.42 9.23 8.67
N MET A 91 -18.45 9.87 9.34
CA MET A 91 -17.03 9.81 8.94
C MET A 91 -16.52 8.36 8.86
N LEU A 92 -16.86 7.52 9.84
CA LEU A 92 -16.44 6.12 9.85
C LEU A 92 -17.10 5.30 8.73
N ILE A 93 -18.40 5.54 8.48
CA ILE A 93 -19.11 4.90 7.37
C ILE A 93 -18.57 5.37 6.03
N SER A 94 -18.23 6.66 5.88
CA SER A 94 -17.59 7.19 4.68
C SER A 94 -16.25 6.50 4.39
N ALA A 95 -15.41 6.30 5.41
CA ALA A 95 -14.16 5.55 5.26
C ALA A 95 -14.40 4.11 4.78
N PHE A 96 -15.41 3.44 5.34
CA PHE A 96 -15.84 2.10 4.90
C PHE A 96 -16.31 2.10 3.43
N CYS A 97 -17.17 3.05 3.05
CA CYS A 97 -17.66 3.13 1.67
C CYS A 97 -16.53 3.44 0.67
N ALA A 98 -15.58 4.30 1.05
CA ALA A 98 -14.40 4.57 0.23
C ALA A 98 -13.53 3.30 0.06
N TYR A 99 -13.37 2.50 1.11
CA TYR A 99 -12.70 1.20 1.02
C TYR A 99 -13.43 0.26 0.05
N GLN A 100 -14.75 0.12 0.17
CA GLN A 100 -15.56 -0.71 -0.72
C GLN A 100 -15.55 -0.24 -2.19
N ALA A 101 -15.38 1.05 -2.40
CA ALA A 101 -15.20 1.65 -3.73
C ALA A 101 -13.77 1.46 -4.30
N ASN A 102 -12.87 0.76 -3.61
CA ASN A 102 -11.44 0.67 -3.91
C ASN A 102 -10.72 2.05 -3.94
N ALA A 103 -11.33 3.08 -3.35
CA ALA A 103 -10.75 4.41 -3.20
C ALA A 103 -9.85 4.45 -1.94
N TYR A 104 -8.85 3.57 -1.89
CA TYR A 104 -8.04 3.32 -0.70
C TYR A 104 -7.36 4.56 -0.12
N THR A 105 -6.88 5.46 -0.97
CA THR A 105 -6.28 6.73 -0.51
C THR A 105 -7.27 7.57 0.28
N SER A 106 -8.52 7.66 -0.19
CA SER A 106 -9.59 8.38 0.51
C SER A 106 -10.00 7.67 1.79
N ALA A 107 -10.09 6.34 1.77
CA ALA A 107 -10.40 5.54 2.95
C ALA A 107 -9.35 5.74 4.06
N ILE A 108 -8.06 5.72 3.72
CA ILE A 108 -6.95 5.96 4.64
C ILE A 108 -7.03 7.38 5.22
N ALA A 109 -7.21 8.39 4.37
CA ALA A 109 -7.27 9.79 4.81
C ALA A 109 -8.44 10.03 5.78
N THR A 110 -9.63 9.49 5.47
CA THR A 110 -10.81 9.62 6.35
C THR A 110 -10.65 8.83 7.66
N ALA A 111 -10.04 7.65 7.60
CA ALA A 111 -9.72 6.88 8.80
C ALA A 111 -8.70 7.60 9.70
N ASP A 112 -7.66 8.18 9.13
CA ASP A 112 -6.66 8.97 9.87
C ASP A 112 -7.28 10.23 10.51
N GLN A 113 -8.18 10.90 9.79
CA GLN A 113 -8.95 12.01 10.34
C GLN A 113 -9.80 11.55 11.54
N TYR A 114 -10.52 10.43 11.43
CA TYR A 114 -11.29 9.86 12.53
C TYR A 114 -10.43 9.55 13.75
N ILE A 115 -9.29 8.87 13.55
CA ILE A 115 -8.35 8.51 14.62
C ILE A 115 -7.84 9.77 15.34
N SER A 116 -7.52 10.81 14.57
CA SER A 116 -7.02 12.08 15.12
C SER A 116 -8.07 12.83 15.93
N LEU A 117 -9.32 12.89 15.45
CA LEU A 117 -10.39 13.66 16.09
C LEU A 117 -11.08 12.89 17.23
N HIS A 118 -11.08 11.56 17.18
CA HIS A 118 -11.82 10.70 18.10
C HIS A 118 -10.99 9.55 18.69
N PRO A 119 -9.78 9.81 19.24
CA PRO A 119 -8.87 8.74 19.70
C PRO A 119 -9.43 7.88 20.84
N GLY A 120 -10.38 8.40 21.62
CA GLY A 120 -11.04 7.70 22.71
C GLY A 120 -12.39 7.06 22.35
N SER A 121 -12.76 7.06 21.07
CA SER A 121 -14.04 6.46 20.64
C SER A 121 -14.00 4.92 20.74
N PRO A 122 -15.11 4.28 21.13
CA PRO A 122 -15.21 2.82 21.08
C PRO A 122 -14.98 2.24 19.68
N GLU A 123 -15.33 2.99 18.64
CA GLU A 123 -15.21 2.58 17.25
C GLU A 123 -13.81 2.87 16.64
N VAL A 124 -12.88 3.44 17.41
CA VAL A 124 -11.54 3.81 16.87
C VAL A 124 -10.77 2.58 16.37
N ALA A 125 -10.95 1.41 16.97
CA ALA A 125 -10.35 0.16 16.52
C ALA A 125 -10.73 -0.16 15.06
N TYR A 126 -11.98 0.10 14.68
CA TYR A 126 -12.43 -0.09 13.31
C TYR A 126 -11.80 0.90 12.33
N ALA A 127 -11.57 2.16 12.75
CA ALA A 127 -10.86 3.13 11.92
C ALA A 127 -9.40 2.70 11.65
N PHE A 128 -8.68 2.23 12.69
CA PHE A 128 -7.34 1.65 12.51
C PHE A 128 -7.37 0.45 11.56
N TYR A 129 -8.37 -0.40 11.67
CA TYR A 129 -8.52 -1.56 10.81
C TYR A 129 -8.82 -1.17 9.35
N ILE A 130 -9.74 -0.21 9.07
CA ILE A 130 -9.99 0.29 7.70
C ILE A 130 -8.70 0.83 7.08
N LYS A 131 -7.93 1.61 7.82
CA LYS A 131 -6.62 2.09 7.35
C LYS A 131 -5.70 0.94 6.99
N ALA A 132 -5.55 -0.04 7.88
CA ALA A 132 -4.65 -1.18 7.69
C ALA A 132 -5.04 -2.04 6.48
N ILE A 133 -6.33 -2.40 6.34
CA ILE A 133 -6.80 -3.19 5.19
C ILE A 133 -6.72 -2.41 3.88
N SER A 134 -6.94 -1.09 3.92
CA SER A 134 -6.78 -0.24 2.73
C SER A 134 -5.33 -0.19 2.23
N LEU A 135 -4.35 -0.23 3.12
CA LEU A 135 -2.93 -0.38 2.76
C LEU A 135 -2.64 -1.80 2.26
N TYR A 136 -3.22 -2.82 2.90
CA TYR A 136 -3.05 -4.22 2.54
C TYR A 136 -3.54 -4.52 1.11
N GLU A 137 -4.71 -4.01 0.72
CA GLU A 137 -5.26 -4.19 -0.62
C GLU A 137 -4.41 -3.51 -1.73
N GLN A 138 -3.52 -2.59 -1.36
CA GLN A 138 -2.59 -1.94 -2.28
C GLN A 138 -1.26 -2.71 -2.44
N ILE A 139 -1.11 -3.87 -1.80
CA ILE A 139 0.07 -4.73 -1.98
C ILE A 139 0.09 -5.22 -3.42
N VAL A 140 1.22 -4.99 -4.08
CA VAL A 140 1.45 -5.37 -5.48
C VAL A 140 2.43 -6.54 -5.55
N ASP A 141 2.72 -7.02 -6.77
CA ASP A 141 3.67 -8.09 -7.01
C ASP A 141 5.04 -7.89 -6.34
N ILE A 142 5.66 -8.99 -5.87
CA ILE A 142 6.96 -9.01 -5.19
C ILE A 142 8.10 -8.37 -6.01
N GLY A 143 7.94 -8.26 -7.33
CA GLY A 143 8.90 -7.61 -8.22
C GLY A 143 8.91 -6.08 -8.15
N ARG A 144 7.88 -5.48 -7.54
CA ARG A 144 7.69 -4.03 -7.44
C ARG A 144 8.20 -3.46 -6.12
N ASP A 145 8.02 -2.15 -5.95
CA ASP A 145 8.30 -1.45 -4.69
C ASP A 145 7.42 -2.00 -3.55
N GLN A 146 8.04 -2.22 -2.39
CA GLN A 146 7.40 -2.82 -1.22
C GLN A 146 6.99 -1.80 -0.15
N SER A 147 7.08 -0.51 -0.43
CA SER A 147 6.73 0.55 0.55
C SER A 147 5.29 0.41 1.07
N ASN A 148 4.34 0.05 0.18
CA ASN A 148 2.96 -0.21 0.58
C ASN A 148 2.84 -1.48 1.44
N THR A 149 3.62 -2.52 1.13
CA THR A 149 3.63 -3.78 1.88
C THR A 149 4.16 -3.56 3.30
N GLU A 150 5.25 -2.81 3.43
CA GLU A 150 5.82 -2.42 4.73
C GLU A 150 4.85 -1.53 5.51
N GLY A 151 4.23 -0.56 4.85
CA GLY A 151 3.21 0.31 5.44
C GLY A 151 1.98 -0.48 5.93
N ALA A 152 1.52 -1.46 5.16
CA ALA A 152 0.44 -2.36 5.54
C ALA A 152 0.82 -3.19 6.79
N LEU A 153 2.05 -3.75 6.81
CA LEU A 153 2.54 -4.52 7.95
C LEU A 153 2.51 -3.70 9.25
N VAL A 154 3.04 -2.48 9.21
CA VAL A 154 3.05 -1.57 10.37
C VAL A 154 1.63 -1.24 10.83
N ALA A 155 0.73 -0.91 9.90
CA ALA A 155 -0.66 -0.58 10.25
C ALA A 155 -1.42 -1.78 10.82
N LEU A 156 -1.21 -2.99 10.29
CA LEU A 156 -1.81 -4.22 10.82
C LEU A 156 -1.28 -4.55 12.23
N GLN A 157 0.02 -4.37 12.46
CA GLN A 157 0.64 -4.53 13.78
C GLN A 157 0.09 -3.54 14.81
N ASP A 158 -0.16 -2.29 14.39
CA ASP A 158 -0.81 -1.27 15.23
C ASP A 158 -2.21 -1.73 15.70
N VAL A 159 -3.00 -2.34 14.80
CA VAL A 159 -4.33 -2.89 15.17
C VAL A 159 -4.20 -3.98 16.23
N VAL A 160 -3.31 -4.95 16.01
CA VAL A 160 -3.11 -6.09 16.95
C VAL A 160 -2.59 -5.61 18.29
N GLN A 161 -1.63 -4.67 18.30
CA GLN A 161 -1.01 -4.18 19.52
C GLN A 161 -1.94 -3.33 20.37
N ARG A 162 -2.75 -2.45 19.72
CA ARG A 162 -3.62 -1.51 20.43
C ARG A 162 -4.97 -2.10 20.81
N PHE A 163 -5.46 -3.07 20.04
CA PHE A 163 -6.82 -3.61 20.18
C PHE A 163 -6.84 -5.15 20.17
N PRO A 164 -6.03 -5.84 21.00
CA PRO A 164 -5.78 -7.28 20.91
C PRO A 164 -7.02 -8.15 21.04
N ASP A 165 -8.03 -7.68 21.78
CA ASP A 165 -9.25 -8.45 22.10
C ASP A 165 -10.36 -8.31 21.04
N THR A 166 -10.10 -7.58 19.94
CA THR A 166 -11.09 -7.33 18.89
C THR A 166 -11.05 -8.40 17.78
N GLU A 167 -12.16 -8.53 17.05
CA GLU A 167 -12.20 -9.32 15.82
C GLU A 167 -11.26 -8.77 14.76
N TYR A 168 -11.06 -7.45 14.74
CA TYR A 168 -10.13 -6.77 13.85
C TYR A 168 -8.67 -7.21 14.05
N ALA A 169 -8.27 -7.40 15.31
CA ALA A 169 -6.92 -7.90 15.62
C ALA A 169 -6.72 -9.34 15.17
N ARG A 170 -7.76 -10.18 15.28
CA ARG A 170 -7.67 -11.57 14.78
C ARG A 170 -7.50 -11.65 13.27
N ASP A 171 -8.25 -10.87 12.51
CA ASP A 171 -8.10 -10.80 11.06
C ASP A 171 -6.77 -10.14 10.67
N ALA A 172 -6.37 -9.06 11.36
CA ALA A 172 -5.09 -8.41 11.15
C ALA A 172 -3.90 -9.37 11.36
N THR A 173 -3.97 -10.27 12.35
CA THR A 173 -2.93 -11.28 12.59
C THR A 173 -2.74 -12.20 11.37
N LEU A 174 -3.82 -12.67 10.77
CA LEU A 174 -3.75 -13.48 9.55
C LEU A 174 -3.14 -12.70 8.38
N LYS A 175 -3.50 -11.44 8.24
CA LYS A 175 -2.96 -10.56 7.21
C LYS A 175 -1.48 -10.22 7.43
N ILE A 176 -1.03 -10.12 8.69
CA ILE A 176 0.40 -9.97 9.03
C ILE A 176 1.20 -11.17 8.53
N ASP A 177 0.72 -12.40 8.74
CA ASP A 177 1.40 -13.60 8.27
C ASP A 177 1.54 -13.61 6.75
N LEU A 178 0.46 -13.27 6.03
CA LEU A 178 0.48 -13.17 4.57
C LEU A 178 1.40 -12.04 4.07
N THR A 179 1.42 -10.91 4.75
CA THR A 179 2.29 -9.78 4.42
C THR A 179 3.77 -10.12 4.64
N ASN A 180 4.08 -10.82 5.74
CA ASN A 180 5.42 -11.33 6.02
C ASN A 180 5.88 -12.34 4.96
N ASP A 181 4.99 -13.25 4.53
CA ASP A 181 5.33 -14.21 3.45
C ASP A 181 5.60 -13.48 2.13
N HIS A 182 4.86 -12.42 1.83
CA HIS A 182 5.09 -11.60 0.65
C HIS A 182 6.46 -10.89 0.70
N LEU A 183 6.83 -10.28 1.83
CA LEU A 183 8.13 -9.63 2.04
C LEU A 183 9.27 -10.65 1.98
N ALA A 184 9.10 -11.81 2.65
CA ALA A 184 10.06 -12.93 2.56
C ALA A 184 10.24 -13.40 1.10
N GLY A 185 9.15 -13.52 0.36
CA GLY A 185 9.16 -13.90 -1.06
C GLY A 185 9.99 -12.94 -1.92
N LYS A 186 9.94 -11.64 -1.63
CA LYS A 186 10.80 -10.62 -2.27
C LYS A 186 12.27 -10.88 -2.01
N GLU A 187 12.66 -11.06 -0.73
CA GLU A 187 14.05 -11.34 -0.38
C GLU A 187 14.54 -12.66 -0.99
N MET A 188 13.68 -13.69 -1.02
CA MET A 188 13.97 -14.95 -1.69
C MET A 188 14.19 -14.79 -3.20
N ALA A 189 13.36 -14.00 -3.88
CA ALA A 189 13.50 -13.76 -5.31
C ALA A 189 14.83 -13.07 -5.65
N VAL A 190 15.21 -12.04 -4.87
CA VAL A 190 16.48 -11.34 -5.03
C VAL A 190 17.66 -12.25 -4.67
N GLY A 191 17.55 -13.02 -3.60
CA GLY A 191 18.58 -13.97 -3.18
C GLY A 191 18.86 -15.04 -4.25
N ARG A 192 17.80 -15.64 -4.83
CA ARG A 192 17.91 -16.60 -5.94
C ARG A 192 18.56 -15.99 -7.20
N TYR A 193 18.28 -14.70 -7.47
CA TYR A 193 18.92 -14.00 -8.58
C TYR A 193 20.44 -13.85 -8.36
N TYR A 194 20.88 -13.44 -7.17
CA TYR A 194 22.31 -13.35 -6.82
C TYR A 194 22.99 -14.72 -6.84
N LEU A 195 22.35 -15.73 -6.26
CA LEU A 195 22.87 -17.10 -6.24
C LEU A 195 23.12 -17.63 -7.66
N LYS A 196 22.15 -17.44 -8.58
CA LYS A 196 22.28 -17.83 -9.98
C LYS A 196 23.43 -17.12 -10.72
N ARG A 197 23.79 -15.93 -10.29
CA ARG A 197 24.92 -15.15 -10.85
C ARG A 197 26.27 -15.49 -10.21
N GLY A 198 26.30 -16.36 -9.18
CA GLY A 198 27.50 -16.67 -8.44
C GLY A 198 27.89 -15.61 -7.40
N ASP A 199 27.05 -14.60 -7.17
CA ASP A 199 27.24 -13.65 -6.08
C ASP A 199 26.68 -14.26 -4.77
N TYR A 200 27.47 -15.17 -4.21
CA TYR A 200 27.08 -15.94 -3.02
C TYR A 200 26.93 -15.06 -1.79
N ILE A 201 27.76 -14.01 -1.64
CA ILE A 201 27.68 -13.09 -0.50
C ILE A 201 26.40 -12.25 -0.58
N GLY A 202 26.08 -11.72 -1.76
CA GLY A 202 24.83 -11.02 -1.99
C GLY A 202 23.61 -11.91 -1.72
N ALA A 203 23.66 -13.17 -2.17
CA ALA A 203 22.60 -14.16 -1.93
C ALA A 203 22.44 -14.46 -0.42
N ILE A 204 23.52 -14.73 0.30
CA ILE A 204 23.49 -15.01 1.75
C ILE A 204 22.87 -13.84 2.51
N ASN A 205 23.21 -12.60 2.18
CA ASN A 205 22.64 -11.43 2.85
C ASN A 205 21.12 -11.35 2.69
N ARG A 206 20.60 -11.68 1.51
CA ARG A 206 19.15 -11.70 1.26
C ARG A 206 18.44 -12.83 2.00
N PHE A 207 18.96 -14.04 1.91
CA PHE A 207 18.40 -15.18 2.65
C PHE A 207 18.53 -15.02 4.17
N ARG A 208 19.58 -14.33 4.64
CA ARG A 208 19.74 -13.97 6.05
C ARG A 208 18.60 -13.08 6.53
N THR A 209 18.16 -12.11 5.74
CA THR A 209 16.98 -11.28 6.07
C THR A 209 15.75 -12.17 6.33
N VAL A 210 15.55 -13.22 5.51
CA VAL A 210 14.45 -14.17 5.72
C VAL A 210 14.61 -14.92 7.04
N VAL A 211 15.84 -15.37 7.35
CA VAL A 211 16.14 -16.08 8.60
C VAL A 211 16.00 -15.19 9.83
N ASP A 212 16.37 -13.92 9.74
CA ASP A 212 16.37 -13.01 10.88
C ASP A 212 14.97 -12.39 11.15
N GLN A 213 14.17 -12.14 10.08
CA GLN A 213 12.94 -11.35 10.19
C GLN A 213 11.64 -12.12 9.87
N TYR A 214 11.71 -13.20 9.09
CA TYR A 214 10.54 -13.89 8.55
C TYR A 214 10.53 -15.39 8.86
N GLN A 215 10.94 -15.77 10.07
CA GLN A 215 11.12 -17.17 10.48
C GLN A 215 9.83 -17.99 10.49
N THR A 216 8.66 -17.34 10.64
CA THR A 216 7.35 -18.00 10.65
C THR A 216 6.81 -18.29 9.27
N THR A 217 7.46 -17.79 8.21
CA THR A 217 6.97 -17.96 6.84
C THR A 217 7.38 -19.30 6.22
N PRO A 218 6.65 -19.80 5.22
CA PRO A 218 7.02 -21.02 4.48
C PRO A 218 8.38 -20.91 3.75
N GLN A 219 8.90 -19.69 3.54
CA GLN A 219 10.14 -19.43 2.80
C GLN A 219 11.40 -19.87 3.57
N ILE A 220 11.30 -20.03 4.89
CA ILE A 220 12.47 -20.27 5.77
C ILE A 220 13.23 -21.54 5.43
N ALA A 221 12.55 -22.63 5.09
CA ALA A 221 13.19 -23.91 4.76
C ALA A 221 14.01 -23.81 3.46
N GLU A 222 13.51 -23.14 2.44
CA GLU A 222 14.25 -22.84 1.22
C GLU A 222 15.43 -21.90 1.52
N ALA A 223 15.22 -20.83 2.31
CA ALA A 223 16.27 -19.88 2.67
C ALA A 223 17.49 -20.57 3.30
N LEU A 224 17.26 -21.49 4.25
CA LEU A 224 18.33 -22.27 4.89
C LEU A 224 19.06 -23.19 3.89
N GLU A 225 18.34 -23.82 2.99
CA GLU A 225 18.95 -24.65 1.95
C GLU A 225 19.83 -23.82 1.03
N ARG A 226 19.33 -22.67 0.55
CA ARG A 226 20.09 -21.74 -0.29
C ARG A 226 21.29 -21.13 0.40
N ILE A 227 21.22 -20.88 1.71
CA ILE A 227 22.36 -20.47 2.53
C ILE A 227 23.42 -21.60 2.58
N CYS A 228 22.98 -22.85 2.78
CA CYS A 228 23.87 -24.02 2.73
C CYS A 228 24.58 -24.12 1.36
N GLU A 229 23.87 -23.99 0.26
CA GLU A 229 24.39 -24.00 -1.11
C GLU A 229 25.43 -22.88 -1.32
N ALA A 230 25.12 -21.67 -0.88
CA ALA A 230 25.99 -20.51 -1.03
C ALA A 230 27.29 -20.65 -0.21
N TYR A 231 27.20 -21.04 1.06
CA TYR A 231 28.38 -21.28 1.90
C TYR A 231 29.25 -22.44 1.39
N TYR A 232 28.61 -23.52 0.95
CA TYR A 232 29.32 -24.64 0.32
C TYR A 232 30.09 -24.17 -0.93
N SER A 233 29.49 -23.34 -1.76
CA SER A 233 30.12 -22.79 -2.96
C SER A 233 31.32 -21.87 -2.63
N LEU A 234 31.26 -21.16 -1.50
CA LEU A 234 32.37 -20.33 -0.99
C LEU A 234 33.48 -21.15 -0.28
N GLY A 235 33.27 -22.46 -0.04
CA GLY A 235 34.20 -23.29 0.72
C GLY A 235 34.12 -23.08 2.24
N LEU A 236 33.07 -22.42 2.74
CA LEU A 236 32.80 -22.20 4.15
C LEU A 236 32.00 -23.38 4.71
N ASP A 237 32.69 -24.52 4.79
CA ASP A 237 32.07 -25.83 5.08
C ASP A 237 31.35 -25.86 6.46
N SER A 238 31.91 -25.23 7.49
CA SER A 238 31.32 -25.17 8.83
C SER A 238 29.94 -24.47 8.81
N GLU A 239 29.83 -23.34 8.12
CA GLU A 239 28.58 -22.58 8.01
C GLU A 239 27.54 -23.33 7.15
N ALA A 240 28.00 -23.99 6.07
CA ALA A 240 27.13 -24.85 5.25
C ALA A 240 26.55 -26.02 6.05
N GLN A 241 27.43 -26.70 6.87
CA GLN A 241 27.00 -27.80 7.75
C GLN A 241 26.00 -27.32 8.82
N THR A 242 26.19 -26.13 9.38
CA THR A 242 25.32 -25.52 10.37
C THR A 242 23.95 -25.19 9.76
N ALA A 243 23.90 -24.59 8.57
CA ALA A 243 22.65 -24.29 7.89
C ALA A 243 21.83 -25.56 7.62
N ALA A 244 22.48 -26.63 7.14
CA ALA A 244 21.84 -27.92 6.93
C ALA A 244 21.41 -28.58 8.24
N ALA A 245 22.17 -28.44 9.33
CA ALA A 245 21.81 -29.02 10.63
C ALA A 245 20.58 -28.35 11.24
N VAL A 246 20.53 -27.00 11.20
CA VAL A 246 19.37 -26.22 11.64
C VAL A 246 18.14 -26.54 10.80
N LEU A 247 18.29 -26.64 9.47
CA LEU A 247 17.22 -27.05 8.56
C LEU A 247 16.72 -28.46 8.89
N GLY A 248 17.62 -29.44 9.10
CA GLY A 248 17.25 -30.81 9.42
C GLY A 248 16.57 -30.96 10.77
N ARG A 249 16.96 -30.15 11.77
CA ARG A 249 16.33 -30.14 13.09
C ARG A 249 14.90 -29.61 13.05
N ASN A 250 14.70 -28.50 12.36
CA ASN A 250 13.39 -27.81 12.36
C ASN A 250 12.43 -28.30 11.28
N TYR A 251 12.97 -28.79 10.14
CA TYR A 251 12.21 -29.22 8.96
C TYR A 251 12.68 -30.56 8.39
N PRO A 252 12.73 -31.64 9.21
CA PRO A 252 13.39 -32.91 8.83
C PRO A 252 12.73 -33.62 7.64
N GLY A 253 11.43 -33.39 7.42
CA GLY A 253 10.66 -33.97 6.31
C GLY A 253 10.71 -33.20 5.00
N SER A 254 11.33 -32.00 4.98
CA SER A 254 11.30 -31.14 3.81
C SER A 254 12.19 -31.65 2.66
N GLY A 255 11.76 -31.39 1.43
CA GLY A 255 12.60 -31.62 0.24
C GLY A 255 13.88 -30.77 0.28
N TRP A 256 13.83 -29.59 0.87
CA TRP A 256 14.97 -28.69 1.03
C TRP A 256 16.07 -29.30 1.91
N TYR A 257 15.70 -30.01 2.99
CA TYR A 257 16.70 -30.72 3.82
C TYR A 257 17.39 -31.84 3.03
N LYS A 258 16.65 -32.60 2.22
CA LYS A 258 17.25 -33.63 1.37
C LYS A 258 18.25 -33.04 0.38
N ASN A 259 17.94 -31.88 -0.20
CA ASN A 259 18.84 -31.16 -1.10
C ASN A 259 20.10 -30.68 -0.39
N ALA A 260 19.98 -30.01 0.76
CA ALA A 260 21.12 -29.56 1.56
C ALA A 260 22.02 -30.71 1.97
N TYR A 261 21.46 -31.86 2.40
CA TYR A 261 22.19 -33.06 2.71
C TYR A 261 22.98 -33.60 1.50
N ASN A 262 22.38 -33.63 0.32
CA ASN A 262 23.04 -34.08 -0.91
C ASN A 262 24.16 -33.14 -1.34
N ILE A 263 24.02 -31.82 -1.17
CA ILE A 263 25.08 -30.83 -1.41
C ILE A 263 26.28 -31.14 -0.54
N LEU A 264 26.09 -31.31 0.77
CA LEU A 264 27.19 -31.60 1.71
C LEU A 264 27.90 -32.91 1.42
N LYS A 265 27.12 -33.93 0.99
CA LYS A 265 27.66 -35.25 0.66
C LYS A 265 28.68 -35.19 -0.50
N GLY A 266 28.61 -34.20 -1.37
CA GLY A 266 29.59 -33.98 -2.45
C GLY A 266 31.02 -33.77 -2.00
N ARG A 267 31.23 -33.30 -0.73
CA ARG A 267 32.56 -33.16 -0.09
C ARG A 267 32.72 -34.10 1.10
N ASN A 268 31.94 -35.16 1.23
CA ASN A 268 31.98 -36.05 2.42
C ASN A 268 31.59 -35.36 3.75
N LEU A 269 30.89 -34.26 3.69
CA LEU A 269 30.43 -33.52 4.87
C LEU A 269 29.09 -34.05 5.37
N ARG A 270 28.78 -33.76 6.63
CA ARG A 270 27.50 -34.10 7.27
C ARG A 270 26.95 -32.85 7.96
N PRO A 271 25.62 -32.73 8.13
CA PRO A 271 25.07 -31.67 8.96
C PRO A 271 25.61 -31.72 10.38
N VAL A 272 26.28 -30.67 10.78
CA VAL A 272 26.84 -30.47 12.15
C VAL A 272 26.61 -29.04 12.54
N GLU A 273 25.99 -28.81 13.69
CA GLU A 273 25.66 -27.47 14.15
C GLU A 273 26.80 -26.82 14.94
N ASP A 274 27.30 -25.66 14.53
CA ASP A 274 28.08 -24.76 15.35
C ASP A 274 27.15 -23.80 16.11
N ASN A 275 27.12 -23.96 17.41
CA ASN A 275 26.34 -23.13 18.32
C ASN A 275 26.73 -21.64 18.34
N ARG A 276 27.91 -21.30 17.82
CA ARG A 276 28.40 -19.90 17.73
C ARG A 276 28.02 -19.25 16.42
N SER A 277 27.57 -20.04 15.42
CA SER A 277 27.10 -19.50 14.15
C SER A 277 25.89 -18.60 14.36
N TRP A 278 25.82 -17.54 13.57
CA TRP A 278 24.69 -16.63 13.57
C TRP A 278 23.37 -17.36 13.23
N ILE A 279 23.41 -18.39 12.40
CA ILE A 279 22.24 -19.20 12.01
C ILE A 279 21.65 -19.88 13.24
N SER A 280 22.50 -20.57 14.04
CA SER A 280 22.06 -21.21 15.26
C SER A 280 21.55 -20.23 16.31
N GLN A 281 22.15 -19.04 16.38
CA GLN A 281 21.72 -17.98 17.29
C GLN A 281 20.35 -17.39 16.88
N ALA A 282 20.10 -17.21 15.58
CA ALA A 282 18.82 -16.71 15.08
C ALA A 282 17.66 -17.66 15.47
N PHE A 283 17.84 -18.97 15.30
CA PHE A 283 16.81 -19.97 15.65
C PHE A 283 16.61 -20.18 17.16
N ARG A 284 17.62 -19.93 17.99
CA ARG A 284 17.46 -19.99 19.46
C ARG A 284 16.68 -18.84 20.07
N ARG A 285 16.48 -17.76 19.34
CA ARG A 285 15.69 -16.61 19.83
C ARG A 285 14.19 -16.80 19.65
N VAL A 286 13.77 -17.73 18.81
CA VAL A 286 12.37 -17.93 18.41
C VAL A 286 11.78 -19.23 18.95
N PHE A 287 12.61 -20.23 19.19
CA PHE A 287 12.28 -21.56 19.72
C PHE A 287 13.09 -21.84 21.00
#